data_3fbab4c7561541f4b8f28992a992b274
#
_entry.id   3fbab4c7561541f4b8f28992a992b274
#
_cell.length_a   1.000
_cell.length_b   1.000
_cell.length_c   1.000
_cell.angle_alpha   90.00
_cell.angle_beta   90.00
_cell.angle_gamma   90.00
#
_symmetry.space_group_name_H-M   'P 1'
#
loop_
_entity.id
_entity.type
_entity.pdbx_description
1 polymer ?
#
loop_
_entity_poly.entity_id
_entity_poly.type
_entity_poly.pdbx_seq_one_letter_code
_entity_poly.pdbx_strand_id
1 'polypeptide(L)'
;MSLSLLGVNHKSAPVELREKLAVPAQRLAEATRCLAEHPGVREGMILSTCNRVEVLASHDAVEPDLLMFMGGFFSIEPASLRPHIYQLREHDAMRHLFRVAASLDSMVIGEPQILGQVKQSYSVARQVGALNGELDRALQRAFTVAKRVRSQTRIGSTSVSIATVAVELARKIFGSLDGKTLCLVGTGKMGQLTARHLMKQGATRLILSNRTLSGAEALAAELNAEILPFERLMDELDADIVITTTGAGEPIFRREHGQALLQRRRNRPMFFIDIAVPRDVDPAMEKLEGIFVYNIDDLQRIANEHHSGRKEEAQRAESMVDREVERYQQSRHSLDAVPAIVAVQLRVEALRKQEIARNSARLAALDPQARAAVEEMSRNLIQKMLHGPMTALKNAARDGDVEALRVLRAALLNEDDHADEEKLD
;
A
#
# COMPACT_ATOMS: atom_id res chain seq x y z
N MET A 1 -18.33 -8.13 -5.14
CA MET A 1 -17.48 -6.91 -5.05
C MET A 1 -16.15 -7.16 -5.72
N SER A 2 -15.67 -6.20 -6.49
CA SER A 2 -14.45 -6.29 -7.30
C SER A 2 -13.40 -5.31 -6.81
N LEU A 3 -12.11 -5.63 -7.01
CA LEU A 3 -10.98 -4.78 -6.64
C LEU A 3 -10.28 -4.28 -7.90
N SER A 4 -10.09 -2.96 -7.99
CA SER A 4 -9.31 -2.31 -9.04
C SER A 4 -8.19 -1.48 -8.44
N LEU A 5 -7.05 -1.49 -9.12
CA LEU A 5 -5.88 -0.69 -8.80
C LEU A 5 -5.39 0.01 -10.06
N LEU A 6 -5.20 1.32 -9.97
CA LEU A 6 -4.55 2.12 -11.00
C LEU A 6 -3.35 2.84 -10.38
N GLY A 7 -2.21 2.83 -11.06
CA GLY A 7 -1.04 3.48 -10.49
C GLY A 7 0.05 3.83 -11.48
N VAL A 8 0.98 4.63 -10.98
CA VAL A 8 2.29 4.90 -11.57
C VAL A 8 3.37 4.52 -10.58
N ASN A 9 4.50 4.04 -11.07
CA ASN A 9 5.67 3.81 -10.24
C ASN A 9 6.96 4.15 -10.99
N HIS A 10 8.10 3.98 -10.33
CA HIS A 10 9.42 4.25 -10.88
C HIS A 10 9.77 3.47 -12.16
N LYS A 11 9.05 2.37 -12.48
CA LYS A 11 9.25 1.58 -13.70
C LYS A 11 8.41 2.11 -14.86
N SER A 12 7.25 2.68 -14.56
CA SER A 12 6.26 3.09 -15.56
C SER A 12 6.29 4.59 -15.86
N ALA A 13 6.78 5.42 -14.92
CA ALA A 13 6.73 6.87 -15.04
C ALA A 13 8.05 7.53 -14.60
N PRO A 14 8.53 8.53 -15.38
CA PRO A 14 9.69 9.32 -14.99
C PRO A 14 9.42 10.15 -13.73
N VAL A 15 10.49 10.61 -13.08
CA VAL A 15 10.38 11.33 -11.80
C VAL A 15 9.54 12.59 -11.90
N GLU A 16 9.63 13.31 -13.01
CA GLU A 16 8.88 14.55 -13.27
C GLU A 16 7.36 14.34 -13.28
N LEU A 17 6.90 13.19 -13.75
CA LEU A 17 5.47 12.85 -13.73
C LEU A 17 5.06 12.40 -12.33
N ARG A 18 5.90 11.61 -11.64
CA ARG A 18 5.64 11.17 -10.26
C ARG A 18 5.58 12.36 -9.29
N GLU A 19 6.41 13.38 -9.49
CA GLU A 19 6.39 14.64 -8.74
C GLU A 19 5.04 15.36 -8.86
N LYS A 20 4.48 15.42 -10.08
CA LYS A 20 3.16 16.05 -10.33
C LYS A 20 2.00 15.28 -9.71
N LEU A 21 2.14 13.96 -9.60
CA LEU A 21 1.13 13.07 -9.01
C LEU A 21 1.32 12.86 -7.50
N ALA A 22 2.42 13.32 -6.92
CA ALA A 22 2.68 13.14 -5.49
C ALA A 22 1.60 13.83 -4.64
N VAL A 23 1.02 13.09 -3.70
CA VAL A 23 0.04 13.61 -2.74
C VAL A 23 0.77 13.92 -1.43
N PRO A 24 0.93 15.19 -1.06
CA PRO A 24 1.49 15.55 0.22
C PRO A 24 0.66 15.00 1.38
N ALA A 25 1.31 14.68 2.50
CA ALA A 25 0.65 14.07 3.66
C ALA A 25 -0.57 14.88 4.15
N GLN A 26 -0.51 16.21 4.05
CA GLN A 26 -1.59 17.13 4.44
C GLN A 26 -2.83 17.01 3.54
N ARG A 27 -2.63 16.65 2.27
CA ARG A 27 -3.71 16.50 1.28
C ARG A 27 -4.22 15.06 1.13
N LEU A 28 -3.57 14.07 1.76
CA LEU A 28 -3.92 12.67 1.58
C LEU A 28 -5.36 12.35 2.04
N ALA A 29 -5.80 12.98 3.12
CA ALA A 29 -7.18 12.82 3.62
C ALA A 29 -8.22 13.42 2.67
N GLU A 30 -7.93 14.58 2.06
CA GLU A 30 -8.75 15.21 1.02
C GLU A 30 -8.84 14.30 -0.21
N ALA A 31 -7.70 13.89 -0.75
CA ALA A 31 -7.63 13.02 -1.92
C ALA A 31 -8.40 11.70 -1.72
N THR A 32 -8.27 11.10 -0.54
CA THR A 32 -8.96 9.83 -0.22
C THR A 32 -10.48 10.03 -0.10
N ARG A 33 -10.97 11.16 0.43
CA ARG A 33 -12.40 11.48 0.43
C ARG A 33 -12.93 11.67 -1.00
N CYS A 34 -12.24 12.45 -1.83
CA CYS A 34 -12.61 12.62 -3.24
C CYS A 34 -12.67 11.28 -3.97
N LEU A 35 -11.76 10.34 -3.68
CA LEU A 35 -11.83 8.99 -4.24
C LEU A 35 -13.06 8.22 -3.76
N ALA A 36 -13.36 8.26 -2.46
CA ALA A 36 -14.53 7.56 -1.90
C ALA A 36 -15.86 8.11 -2.42
N GLU A 37 -15.89 9.39 -2.83
CA GLU A 37 -17.06 10.05 -3.43
C GLU A 37 -17.12 9.86 -4.95
N HIS A 38 -16.09 9.27 -5.57
CA HIS A 38 -16.05 9.07 -7.02
C HIS A 38 -17.07 8.01 -7.46
N PRO A 39 -17.82 8.24 -8.57
CA PRO A 39 -18.86 7.32 -9.03
C PRO A 39 -18.34 5.89 -9.20
N GLY A 40 -19.06 4.92 -8.64
CA GLY A 40 -18.73 3.50 -8.69
C GLY A 40 -17.77 3.02 -7.61
N VAL A 41 -17.11 3.89 -6.86
CA VAL A 41 -16.23 3.52 -5.74
C VAL A 41 -17.05 3.24 -4.48
N ARG A 42 -16.84 2.08 -3.86
CA ARG A 42 -17.41 1.72 -2.55
C ARG A 42 -16.44 1.92 -1.41
N GLU A 43 -15.19 1.55 -1.63
CA GLU A 43 -14.09 1.78 -0.72
C GLU A 43 -12.90 2.26 -1.52
N GLY A 44 -12.10 3.15 -0.94
CA GLY A 44 -10.94 3.70 -1.63
C GLY A 44 -9.76 3.98 -0.72
N MET A 45 -8.56 3.79 -1.24
CA MET A 45 -7.31 4.17 -0.59
C MET A 45 -6.32 4.71 -1.63
N ILE A 46 -5.57 5.73 -1.27
CA ILE A 46 -4.47 6.26 -2.07
C ILE A 46 -3.16 5.99 -1.36
N LEU A 47 -2.25 5.31 -2.04
CA LEU A 47 -0.86 5.14 -1.61
C LEU A 47 0.02 6.11 -2.40
N SER A 48 0.57 7.11 -1.73
CA SER A 48 1.53 8.06 -2.32
C SER A 48 2.86 7.98 -1.57
N THR A 49 3.92 7.69 -2.30
CA THR A 49 5.29 7.59 -1.79
C THR A 49 6.25 8.27 -2.78
N CYS A 50 7.55 8.32 -2.48
CA CYS A 50 8.54 8.82 -3.43
C CYS A 50 8.59 8.04 -4.75
N ASN A 51 8.18 6.75 -4.74
CA ASN A 51 8.37 5.84 -5.87
C ASN A 51 7.09 5.40 -6.55
N ARG A 52 5.91 5.67 -5.98
CA ARG A 52 4.62 5.29 -6.54
C ARG A 52 3.48 6.16 -6.07
N VAL A 53 2.51 6.31 -6.94
CA VAL A 53 1.18 6.80 -6.59
C VAL A 53 0.18 5.78 -7.11
N GLU A 54 -0.56 5.16 -6.21
CA GLU A 54 -1.52 4.10 -6.51
C GLU A 54 -2.87 4.43 -5.90
N VAL A 55 -3.91 4.25 -6.70
CA VAL A 55 -5.32 4.38 -6.31
C VAL A 55 -5.92 2.98 -6.28
N LEU A 56 -6.38 2.56 -5.11
CA LEU A 56 -7.05 1.29 -4.90
C LEU A 56 -8.52 1.56 -4.64
N ALA A 57 -9.40 0.82 -5.32
CA ALA A 57 -10.83 0.93 -5.12
C ALA A 57 -11.49 -0.45 -5.09
N SER A 58 -12.48 -0.64 -4.20
CA SER A 58 -13.46 -1.70 -4.35
C SER A 58 -14.74 -1.14 -4.97
N HIS A 59 -15.42 -1.96 -5.78
CA HIS A 59 -16.61 -1.58 -6.50
C HIS A 59 -17.55 -2.78 -6.71
N ASP A 60 -18.79 -2.51 -7.12
CA ASP A 60 -19.73 -3.56 -7.51
C ASP A 60 -19.56 -3.96 -8.98
N ALA A 61 -20.68 -4.11 -9.71
CA ALA A 61 -20.68 -4.57 -11.09
C ALA A 61 -20.06 -3.57 -12.08
N VAL A 62 -20.08 -2.26 -11.77
CA VAL A 62 -19.53 -1.20 -12.64
C VAL A 62 -18.17 -0.77 -12.10
N GLU A 63 -17.13 -0.95 -12.91
CA GLU A 63 -15.77 -0.51 -12.58
C GLU A 63 -15.67 1.02 -12.64
N PRO A 64 -15.14 1.68 -11.58
CA PRO A 64 -14.94 3.13 -11.59
C PRO A 64 -13.84 3.53 -12.57
N ASP A 65 -14.01 4.68 -13.21
CA ASP A 65 -12.95 5.25 -14.05
C ASP A 65 -11.90 5.95 -13.18
N LEU A 66 -10.96 5.16 -12.65
CA LEU A 66 -9.87 5.67 -11.82
C LEU A 66 -8.90 6.57 -12.59
N LEU A 67 -8.83 6.46 -13.92
CA LEU A 67 -8.02 7.34 -14.74
C LEU A 67 -8.62 8.75 -14.80
N MET A 68 -9.93 8.85 -14.96
CA MET A 68 -10.64 10.14 -14.88
C MET A 68 -10.52 10.75 -13.49
N PHE A 69 -10.62 9.94 -12.43
CA PHE A 69 -10.35 10.40 -11.07
C PHE A 69 -8.95 11.02 -10.95
N MET A 70 -7.91 10.29 -11.37
CA MET A 70 -6.52 10.79 -11.30
C MET A 70 -6.35 12.07 -12.14
N GLY A 71 -6.84 12.09 -13.38
CA GLY A 71 -6.78 13.26 -14.25
C GLY A 71 -7.42 14.48 -13.61
N GLY A 72 -8.62 14.34 -13.07
CA GLY A 72 -9.36 15.42 -12.43
C GLY A 72 -8.70 15.92 -11.15
N PHE A 73 -8.31 15.02 -10.24
CA PHE A 73 -7.71 15.39 -8.95
C PHE A 73 -6.36 16.10 -9.11
N PHE A 74 -5.51 15.62 -10.03
CA PHE A 74 -4.18 16.19 -10.27
C PHE A 74 -4.17 17.28 -11.36
N SER A 75 -5.30 17.58 -11.97
CA SER A 75 -5.41 18.54 -13.09
C SER A 75 -4.47 18.19 -14.26
N ILE A 76 -4.38 16.90 -14.58
CA ILE A 76 -3.57 16.35 -15.67
C ILE A 76 -4.49 15.70 -16.69
N GLU A 77 -4.24 15.94 -17.98
CA GLU A 77 -5.02 15.30 -19.03
C GLU A 77 -4.90 13.77 -18.98
N PRO A 78 -6.00 13.00 -18.88
CA PRO A 78 -5.97 11.54 -18.80
C PRO A 78 -5.19 10.87 -19.95
N ALA A 79 -5.25 11.45 -21.15
CA ALA A 79 -4.50 10.95 -22.32
C ALA A 79 -2.98 10.97 -22.09
N SER A 80 -2.45 11.96 -21.38
CA SER A 80 -1.02 12.07 -21.08
C SER A 80 -0.56 11.07 -19.99
N LEU A 81 -1.49 10.60 -19.15
CA LEU A 81 -1.20 9.60 -18.11
C LEU A 81 -1.15 8.17 -18.69
N ARG A 82 -1.98 7.87 -19.71
CA ARG A 82 -2.13 6.50 -20.25
C ARG A 82 -0.83 5.74 -20.54
N PRO A 83 0.22 6.34 -21.14
CA PRO A 83 1.46 5.61 -21.40
C PRO A 83 2.24 5.20 -20.17
N HIS A 84 1.93 5.80 -19.02
CA HIS A 84 2.70 5.68 -17.77
C HIS A 84 1.98 4.92 -16.68
N ILE A 85 0.68 4.62 -16.86
CA ILE A 85 -0.12 3.93 -15.86
C ILE A 85 -0.09 2.41 -16.06
N TYR A 86 -0.25 1.69 -14.98
CA TYR A 86 -0.67 0.30 -14.97
C TYR A 86 -2.02 0.18 -14.27
N GLN A 87 -2.84 -0.72 -14.79
CA GLN A 87 -4.14 -1.03 -14.24
C GLN A 87 -4.19 -2.52 -13.92
N LEU A 88 -4.58 -2.86 -12.72
CA LEU A 88 -4.69 -4.22 -12.22
C LEU A 88 -6.08 -4.46 -11.64
N ARG A 89 -6.60 -5.67 -11.79
CA ARG A 89 -7.93 -6.06 -11.34
C ARG A 89 -7.87 -7.33 -10.53
N GLU A 90 -8.80 -7.49 -9.62
CA GLU A 90 -9.07 -8.72 -8.86
C GLU A 90 -7.81 -9.39 -8.31
N HIS A 91 -7.50 -10.57 -8.81
CA HIS A 91 -6.34 -11.37 -8.43
C HIS A 91 -5.04 -10.58 -8.54
N ASP A 92 -4.82 -9.89 -9.65
CA ASP A 92 -3.57 -9.16 -9.91
C ASP A 92 -3.46 -7.92 -9.02
N ALA A 93 -4.57 -7.21 -8.78
CA ALA A 93 -4.61 -6.08 -7.84
C ALA A 93 -4.30 -6.54 -6.41
N MET A 94 -4.87 -7.66 -5.98
CA MET A 94 -4.59 -8.27 -4.68
C MET A 94 -3.14 -8.71 -4.54
N ARG A 95 -2.65 -9.43 -5.55
CA ARG A 95 -1.26 -9.88 -5.62
C ARG A 95 -0.29 -8.71 -5.53
N HIS A 96 -0.56 -7.65 -6.28
CA HIS A 96 0.24 -6.44 -6.27
C HIS A 96 0.22 -5.77 -4.89
N LEU A 97 -0.95 -5.60 -4.27
CA LEU A 97 -1.08 -5.05 -2.93
C LEU A 97 -0.24 -5.83 -1.90
N PHE A 98 -0.27 -7.17 -1.95
CA PHE A 98 0.52 -8.00 -1.04
C PHE A 98 2.02 -7.88 -1.31
N ARG A 99 2.43 -7.81 -2.58
CA ARG A 99 3.83 -7.59 -3.00
C ARG A 99 4.36 -6.24 -2.52
N VAL A 100 3.57 -5.18 -2.70
CA VAL A 100 3.92 -3.83 -2.23
C VAL A 100 4.06 -3.80 -0.71
N ALA A 101 3.08 -4.33 0.03
CA ALA A 101 3.13 -4.38 1.48
C ALA A 101 4.31 -5.21 2.00
N ALA A 102 4.69 -6.29 1.29
CA ALA A 102 5.84 -7.15 1.60
C ALA A 102 7.18 -6.58 1.12
N SER A 103 7.21 -5.40 0.50
CA SER A 103 8.41 -4.75 -0.07
C SER A 103 9.05 -5.54 -1.23
N LEU A 104 8.26 -6.33 -1.96
CA LEU A 104 8.72 -7.11 -3.12
C LEU A 104 8.68 -6.30 -4.42
N ASP A 105 7.79 -5.30 -4.49
CA ASP A 105 7.72 -4.37 -5.62
C ASP A 105 8.32 -2.99 -5.27
N SER A 106 9.19 -2.91 -4.30
CA SER A 106 9.96 -1.71 -3.99
C SER A 106 11.21 -1.65 -4.86
N MET A 107 11.73 -0.44 -5.12
CA MET A 107 13.01 -0.28 -5.83
C MET A 107 14.15 -0.98 -5.10
N VAL A 108 14.14 -0.93 -3.78
CA VAL A 108 15.00 -1.76 -2.94
C VAL A 108 14.16 -2.85 -2.30
N ILE A 109 14.29 -4.08 -2.82
CA ILE A 109 13.53 -5.22 -2.31
C ILE A 109 13.82 -5.42 -0.82
N GLY A 110 12.77 -5.49 0.00
CA GLY A 110 12.87 -5.70 1.45
C GLY A 110 12.98 -4.42 2.28
N GLU A 111 12.87 -3.24 1.68
CA GLU A 111 12.90 -1.96 2.40
C GLU A 111 11.78 -1.89 3.47
N PRO A 112 12.11 -1.57 4.74
CA PRO A 112 11.12 -1.59 5.82
C PRO A 112 10.08 -0.47 5.74
N GLN A 113 10.33 0.59 4.97
CA GLN A 113 9.53 1.81 5.00
C GLN A 113 8.17 1.68 4.30
N ILE A 114 8.10 0.95 3.18
CA ILE A 114 6.87 0.85 2.39
C ILE A 114 5.69 0.28 3.20
N LEU A 115 5.92 -0.71 4.06
CA LEU A 115 4.86 -1.23 4.93
C LEU A 115 4.33 -0.16 5.89
N GLY A 116 5.21 0.71 6.38
CA GLY A 116 4.84 1.86 7.21
C GLY A 116 3.97 2.86 6.44
N GLN A 117 4.32 3.14 5.19
CA GLN A 117 3.57 4.05 4.31
C GLN A 117 2.20 3.47 3.94
N VAL A 118 2.11 2.18 3.60
CA VAL A 118 0.80 1.51 3.37
C VAL A 118 -0.08 1.58 4.61
N LYS A 119 0.46 1.36 5.81
CA LYS A 119 -0.28 1.50 7.07
C LYS A 119 -0.73 2.93 7.34
N GLN A 120 0.07 3.92 6.99
CA GLN A 120 -0.30 5.33 7.13
C GLN A 120 -1.47 5.67 6.19
N SER A 121 -1.39 5.29 4.91
CA SER A 121 -2.49 5.46 3.94
C SER A 121 -3.76 4.75 4.40
N TYR A 122 -3.64 3.51 4.89
CA TYR A 122 -4.75 2.77 5.48
C TYR A 122 -5.38 3.51 6.67
N SER A 123 -4.55 4.04 7.58
CA SER A 123 -5.05 4.79 8.74
C SER A 123 -5.84 6.02 8.32
N VAL A 124 -5.33 6.78 7.34
CA VAL A 124 -6.02 7.95 6.78
C VAL A 124 -7.35 7.54 6.14
N ALA A 125 -7.35 6.49 5.30
CA ALA A 125 -8.56 6.02 4.63
C ALA A 125 -9.64 5.54 5.64
N ARG A 126 -9.23 4.87 6.72
CA ARG A 126 -10.13 4.52 7.83
C ARG A 126 -10.70 5.75 8.55
N GLN A 127 -9.85 6.74 8.83
CA GLN A 127 -10.27 7.97 9.54
C GLN A 127 -11.29 8.79 8.74
N VAL A 128 -11.18 8.80 7.41
CA VAL A 128 -12.16 9.49 6.55
C VAL A 128 -13.39 8.64 6.20
N GLY A 129 -13.49 7.42 6.72
CA GLY A 129 -14.62 6.52 6.47
C GLY A 129 -14.61 5.84 5.09
N ALA A 130 -13.48 5.88 4.38
CA ALA A 130 -13.36 5.32 3.04
C ALA A 130 -13.11 3.79 3.02
N LEU A 131 -12.98 3.14 4.18
CA LEU A 131 -12.72 1.69 4.30
C LEU A 131 -13.65 1.10 5.36
N ASN A 132 -14.48 0.13 4.98
CA ASN A 132 -15.41 -0.55 5.88
C ASN A 132 -15.80 -1.97 5.44
N GLY A 133 -15.22 -2.52 4.39
CA GLY A 133 -15.65 -3.78 3.77
C GLY A 133 -14.51 -4.66 3.27
N GLU A 134 -14.48 -4.90 1.98
CA GLU A 134 -13.57 -5.88 1.37
C GLU A 134 -12.14 -5.35 1.23
N LEU A 135 -11.98 -4.10 0.80
CA LEU A 135 -10.66 -3.49 0.68
C LEU A 135 -10.00 -3.35 2.06
N ASP A 136 -10.80 -3.04 3.10
CA ASP A 136 -10.32 -3.03 4.49
C ASP A 136 -9.75 -4.40 4.89
N ARG A 137 -10.49 -5.49 4.63
CA ARG A 137 -10.03 -6.87 4.92
C ARG A 137 -8.78 -7.25 4.12
N ALA A 138 -8.74 -6.88 2.83
CA ALA A 138 -7.59 -7.11 1.97
C ALA A 138 -6.32 -6.45 2.50
N LEU A 139 -6.41 -5.20 2.94
CA LEU A 139 -5.31 -4.44 3.52
C LEU A 139 -4.82 -5.04 4.84
N GLN A 140 -5.73 -5.45 5.72
CA GLN A 140 -5.37 -6.14 6.96
C GLN A 140 -4.65 -7.47 6.67
N ARG A 141 -5.12 -8.21 5.65
CA ARG A 141 -4.44 -9.44 5.21
C ARG A 141 -3.05 -9.13 4.65
N ALA A 142 -2.91 -8.07 3.83
CA ALA A 142 -1.61 -7.62 3.30
C ALA A 142 -0.61 -7.34 4.42
N PHE A 143 -1.03 -6.72 5.53
CA PHE A 143 -0.16 -6.50 6.70
C PHE A 143 0.29 -7.80 7.37
N THR A 144 -0.60 -8.79 7.43
CA THR A 144 -0.27 -10.11 8.00
C THR A 144 0.73 -10.84 7.09
N VAL A 145 0.49 -10.82 5.79
CA VAL A 145 1.39 -11.41 4.78
C VAL A 145 2.77 -10.75 4.83
N ALA A 146 2.82 -9.41 4.83
CA ALA A 146 4.06 -8.66 4.91
C ALA A 146 4.89 -9.02 6.15
N LYS A 147 4.27 -9.13 7.33
CA LYS A 147 4.95 -9.57 8.55
C LYS A 147 5.51 -10.99 8.41
N ARG A 148 4.72 -11.90 7.83
CA ARG A 148 5.12 -13.30 7.65
C ARG A 148 6.27 -13.44 6.67
N VAL A 149 6.23 -12.76 5.53
CA VAL A 149 7.32 -12.72 4.55
C VAL A 149 8.60 -12.23 5.22
N ARG A 150 8.55 -11.12 5.95
CA ARG A 150 9.72 -10.55 6.64
C ARG A 150 10.29 -11.42 7.74
N SER A 151 9.46 -12.21 8.43
CA SER A 151 9.91 -13.11 9.51
C SER A 151 10.43 -14.45 8.98
N GLN A 152 9.94 -14.92 7.82
CA GLN A 152 10.27 -16.24 7.27
C GLN A 152 11.25 -16.19 6.10
N THR A 153 11.65 -14.99 5.65
CA THR A 153 12.67 -14.79 4.64
C THR A 153 13.73 -13.78 5.11
N ARG A 154 14.91 -13.83 4.52
CA ARG A 154 15.99 -12.86 4.80
C ARG A 154 15.82 -11.55 4.02
N ILE A 155 14.70 -11.34 3.36
CA ILE A 155 14.45 -10.16 2.52
C ILE A 155 14.58 -8.84 3.30
N GLY A 156 14.17 -8.84 4.58
CA GLY A 156 14.26 -7.66 5.44
C GLY A 156 15.61 -7.45 6.14
N SER A 157 16.47 -8.47 6.18
CA SER A 157 17.71 -8.41 6.96
C SER A 157 18.95 -7.98 6.16
N THR A 158 18.86 -8.01 4.83
CA THR A 158 19.96 -7.74 3.90
C THR A 158 19.73 -6.51 3.03
N SER A 159 18.84 -5.58 3.43
CA SER A 159 18.63 -4.38 2.62
C SER A 159 19.91 -3.52 2.61
N VAL A 160 20.58 -3.44 1.45
CA VAL A 160 21.48 -2.32 1.18
C VAL A 160 20.58 -1.10 1.15
N SER A 161 20.57 -0.36 2.24
CA SER A 161 19.73 0.81 2.37
C SER A 161 20.30 1.93 1.49
N ILE A 162 19.46 2.84 1.04
CA ILE A 162 19.89 4.12 0.44
C ILE A 162 21.00 4.76 1.27
N ALA A 163 20.90 4.65 2.60
CA ALA A 163 21.92 5.13 3.50
C ALA A 163 23.29 4.44 3.30
N THR A 164 23.33 3.14 3.02
CA THR A 164 24.57 2.42 2.73
C THR A 164 25.19 2.86 1.41
N VAL A 165 24.36 3.03 0.37
CA VAL A 165 24.81 3.55 -0.94
C VAL A 165 25.33 4.98 -0.81
N ALA A 166 24.63 5.82 -0.05
CA ALA A 166 25.06 7.20 0.21
C ALA A 166 26.46 7.25 0.88
N VAL A 167 26.72 6.36 1.84
CA VAL A 167 28.06 6.22 2.47
C VAL A 167 29.12 5.79 1.46
N GLU A 168 28.81 4.81 0.62
CA GLU A 168 29.73 4.32 -0.40
C GLU A 168 30.08 5.41 -1.42
N LEU A 169 29.10 6.14 -1.92
CA LEU A 169 29.31 7.27 -2.82
C LEU A 169 30.10 8.40 -2.15
N ALA A 170 29.77 8.74 -0.90
CA ALA A 170 30.52 9.75 -0.16
C ALA A 170 31.99 9.34 -0.02
N ARG A 171 32.30 8.05 0.24
CA ARG A 171 33.68 7.56 0.26
C ARG A 171 34.37 7.60 -1.10
N LYS A 172 33.65 7.33 -2.19
CA LYS A 172 34.19 7.45 -3.56
C LYS A 172 34.55 8.91 -3.90
N ILE A 173 33.74 9.86 -3.44
CA ILE A 173 33.96 11.31 -3.70
C ILE A 173 35.07 11.88 -2.80
N PHE A 174 35.06 11.56 -1.52
CA PHE A 174 35.93 12.21 -0.52
C PHE A 174 37.10 11.35 -0.02
N GLY A 175 37.15 10.06 -0.34
CA GLY A 175 38.09 9.07 0.20
C GLY A 175 37.75 8.70 1.65
N SER A 176 37.87 9.65 2.60
CA SER A 176 37.48 9.50 4.00
C SER A 176 36.32 10.45 4.35
N LEU A 177 35.50 10.00 5.30
CA LEU A 177 34.45 10.84 5.89
C LEU A 177 34.91 11.56 7.17
N ASP A 178 36.13 11.28 7.65
CA ASP A 178 36.67 11.92 8.85
C ASP A 178 36.79 13.42 8.65
N GLY A 179 36.26 14.19 9.61
CA GLY A 179 36.25 15.64 9.56
C GLY A 179 35.21 16.25 8.60
N LYS A 180 34.39 15.45 7.94
CA LYS A 180 33.35 15.96 7.04
C LYS A 180 32.15 16.49 7.80
N THR A 181 31.61 17.60 7.30
CA THR A 181 30.38 18.22 7.80
C THR A 181 29.19 17.80 6.95
N LEU A 182 28.15 17.32 7.62
CA LEU A 182 26.84 17.01 7.02
C LEU A 182 25.86 18.14 7.24
N CYS A 183 24.98 18.37 6.28
CA CYS A 183 23.76 19.16 6.47
C CYS A 183 22.55 18.33 6.10
N LEU A 184 21.60 18.17 7.03
CA LEU A 184 20.30 17.57 6.78
C LEU A 184 19.27 18.69 6.64
N VAL A 185 18.65 18.80 5.45
CA VAL A 185 17.58 19.74 5.15
C VAL A 185 16.26 18.99 5.13
N GLY A 186 15.40 19.30 6.10
CA GLY A 186 14.14 18.60 6.34
C GLY A 186 14.23 17.54 7.44
N THR A 187 13.06 17.00 7.83
CA THR A 187 12.92 16.06 8.95
C THR A 187 12.41 14.69 8.52
N GLY A 188 12.55 14.34 7.24
CA GLY A 188 12.11 13.05 6.69
C GLY A 188 12.90 11.86 7.27
N LYS A 189 12.22 10.77 7.57
CA LYS A 189 12.81 9.57 8.22
C LYS A 189 13.99 8.97 7.45
N MET A 190 13.93 8.99 6.10
CA MET A 190 15.01 8.47 5.26
C MET A 190 16.27 9.33 5.38
N GLY A 191 16.12 10.66 5.34
CA GLY A 191 17.23 11.59 5.53
C GLY A 191 17.88 11.42 6.90
N GLN A 192 17.08 11.31 7.96
CA GLN A 192 17.58 11.03 9.31
C GLN A 192 18.40 9.74 9.37
N LEU A 193 17.90 8.65 8.77
CA LEU A 193 18.60 7.38 8.73
C LEU A 193 19.94 7.51 7.96
N THR A 194 19.92 8.20 6.82
CA THR A 194 21.11 8.44 6.01
C THR A 194 22.16 9.27 6.78
N ALA A 195 21.72 10.34 7.43
CA ALA A 195 22.61 11.17 8.27
C ALA A 195 23.23 10.35 9.41
N ARG A 196 22.43 9.56 10.15
CA ARG A 196 22.95 8.65 11.20
C ARG A 196 23.99 7.66 10.68
N HIS A 197 23.78 7.11 9.48
CA HIS A 197 24.73 6.19 8.86
C HIS A 197 26.05 6.89 8.50
N LEU A 198 26.00 8.07 7.89
CA LEU A 198 27.18 8.85 7.55
C LEU A 198 27.95 9.28 8.80
N MET A 199 27.26 9.72 9.85
CA MET A 199 27.89 10.02 11.15
C MET A 199 28.62 8.83 11.76
N LYS A 200 27.99 7.64 11.76
CA LYS A 200 28.62 6.39 12.23
C LYS A 200 29.83 5.97 11.41
N GLN A 201 29.97 6.46 10.19
CA GLN A 201 31.06 6.12 9.27
C GLN A 201 32.19 7.15 9.22
N GLY A 202 32.18 8.14 10.14
CA GLY A 202 33.32 9.04 10.35
C GLY A 202 33.00 10.52 10.17
N ALA A 203 31.84 10.91 9.67
CA ALA A 203 31.45 12.32 9.64
C ALA A 203 31.37 12.88 11.08
N THR A 204 31.84 14.12 11.29
CA THR A 204 32.08 14.63 12.64
C THR A 204 31.11 15.72 13.07
N ARG A 205 30.49 16.41 12.13
CA ARG A 205 29.59 17.52 12.40
C ARG A 205 28.29 17.35 11.64
N LEU A 206 27.16 17.56 12.30
CA LEU A 206 25.83 17.54 11.70
C LEU A 206 25.15 18.88 11.90
N ILE A 207 24.75 19.47 10.82
CA ILE A 207 23.91 20.68 10.76
C ILE A 207 22.50 20.24 10.36
N LEU A 208 21.49 20.77 11.01
CA LEU A 208 20.08 20.53 10.68
C LEU A 208 19.42 21.84 10.29
N SER A 209 18.75 21.84 9.14
CA SER A 209 17.94 22.96 8.70
C SER A 209 16.54 22.49 8.36
N ASN A 210 15.52 23.17 8.87
CA ASN A 210 14.12 22.87 8.59
C ASN A 210 13.29 24.14 8.61
N ARG A 211 12.25 24.20 7.77
CA ARG A 211 11.34 25.35 7.69
C ARG A 211 10.64 25.67 9.00
N THR A 212 10.27 24.63 9.78
CA THR A 212 9.67 24.78 11.11
C THR A 212 10.73 24.57 12.19
N LEU A 213 10.94 25.58 13.05
CA LEU A 213 11.94 25.53 14.10
C LEU A 213 11.68 24.41 15.12
N SER A 214 10.43 24.21 15.53
CA SER A 214 10.05 23.16 16.49
C SER A 214 10.38 21.75 16.00
N GLY A 215 10.24 21.48 14.69
CA GLY A 215 10.64 20.19 14.09
C GLY A 215 12.17 20.02 14.07
N ALA A 216 12.92 21.12 13.89
CA ALA A 216 14.37 21.09 13.92
C ALA A 216 14.91 20.88 15.33
N GLU A 217 14.36 21.54 16.35
CA GLU A 217 14.83 21.46 17.74
C GLU A 217 14.74 20.05 18.31
N ALA A 218 13.58 19.39 18.16
CA ALA A 218 13.39 18.03 18.63
C ALA A 218 14.39 17.04 18.00
N LEU A 219 14.61 17.16 16.70
CA LEU A 219 15.52 16.28 15.97
C LEU A 219 17.00 16.61 16.22
N ALA A 220 17.33 17.89 16.37
CA ALA A 220 18.69 18.34 16.69
C ALA A 220 19.15 17.80 18.06
N ALA A 221 18.28 17.84 19.05
CA ALA A 221 18.55 17.26 20.37
C ALA A 221 18.81 15.73 20.29
N GLU A 222 18.01 15.02 19.48
CA GLU A 222 18.16 13.57 19.30
C GLU A 222 19.45 13.20 18.54
N LEU A 223 19.82 13.99 17.55
CA LEU A 223 20.98 13.74 16.69
C LEU A 223 22.29 14.43 17.15
N ASN A 224 22.21 15.22 18.20
CA ASN A 224 23.31 16.12 18.62
C ASN A 224 23.80 17.01 17.45
N ALA A 225 22.85 17.67 16.77
CA ALA A 225 23.09 18.48 15.59
C ALA A 225 23.02 19.97 15.91
N GLU A 226 23.76 20.78 15.16
CA GLU A 226 23.66 22.24 15.18
C GLU A 226 22.47 22.68 14.33
N ILE A 227 21.70 23.68 14.77
CA ILE A 227 20.59 24.19 14.00
C ILE A 227 21.05 25.38 13.15
N LEU A 228 20.80 25.29 11.85
CA LEU A 228 20.93 26.42 10.92
C LEU A 228 19.53 26.87 10.49
N PRO A 229 19.08 28.07 10.82
CA PRO A 229 17.80 28.62 10.38
C PRO A 229 17.64 28.49 8.86
N PHE A 230 16.45 28.08 8.42
CA PHE A 230 16.19 27.81 7.00
C PHE A 230 16.40 29.06 6.12
N GLU A 231 16.06 30.25 6.64
CA GLU A 231 16.23 31.53 5.97
C GLU A 231 17.70 31.88 5.73
N ARG A 232 18.61 31.36 6.57
CA ARG A 232 20.06 31.58 6.49
C ARG A 232 20.79 30.45 5.75
N LEU A 233 20.05 29.40 5.32
CA LEU A 233 20.64 28.21 4.71
C LEU A 233 21.54 28.55 3.51
N MET A 234 21.06 29.40 2.60
CA MET A 234 21.82 29.74 1.41
C MET A 234 23.06 30.63 1.71
N ASP A 235 23.02 31.42 2.75
CA ASP A 235 24.09 32.35 3.10
C ASP A 235 25.15 31.75 4.02
N GLU A 236 24.79 30.76 4.84
CA GLU A 236 25.67 30.26 5.90
C GLU A 236 26.02 28.78 5.77
N LEU A 237 25.45 28.07 4.80
CA LEU A 237 25.75 26.65 4.63
C LEU A 237 27.23 26.41 4.32
N ASP A 238 27.92 25.71 5.22
CA ASP A 238 29.25 25.15 4.99
C ASP A 238 29.25 23.66 5.36
N ALA A 239 28.84 22.83 4.42
CA ALA A 239 28.79 21.39 4.56
C ALA A 239 29.41 20.69 3.35
N ASP A 240 30.06 19.56 3.57
CA ASP A 240 30.63 18.73 2.50
C ASP A 240 29.54 17.84 1.87
N ILE A 241 28.61 17.38 2.68
CA ILE A 241 27.50 16.50 2.25
C ILE A 241 26.20 17.16 2.67
N VAL A 242 25.27 17.31 1.72
CA VAL A 242 23.94 17.87 1.94
C VAL A 242 22.90 16.78 1.63
N ILE A 243 22.09 16.47 2.62
CA ILE A 243 20.98 15.52 2.48
C ILE A 243 19.68 16.31 2.47
N THR A 244 18.89 16.19 1.41
CA THR A 244 17.61 16.88 1.31
C THR A 244 16.45 15.89 1.37
N THR A 245 15.44 16.22 2.15
CA THR A 245 14.30 15.34 2.41
C THR A 245 13.06 16.15 2.80
N THR A 246 12.79 17.23 2.05
CA THR A 246 11.63 18.07 2.33
C THR A 246 10.43 17.69 1.46
N GLY A 247 9.30 18.32 1.69
CA GLY A 247 8.13 18.24 0.83
C GLY A 247 7.89 19.57 0.10
N ALA A 248 8.95 20.27 -0.27
CA ALA A 248 8.85 21.52 -1.02
C ALA A 248 8.30 21.24 -2.42
N GLY A 249 7.39 22.09 -2.90
CA GLY A 249 6.85 21.98 -4.25
C GLY A 249 7.79 22.44 -5.35
N GLU A 250 8.88 23.13 -4.98
CA GLU A 250 9.91 23.63 -5.88
C GLU A 250 11.31 23.36 -5.32
N PRO A 251 12.34 23.23 -6.17
CA PRO A 251 13.72 23.04 -5.75
C PRO A 251 14.21 24.16 -4.83
N ILE A 252 14.75 23.74 -3.67
CA ILE A 252 15.36 24.63 -2.67
C ILE A 252 16.75 25.08 -3.14
N PHE A 253 17.54 24.13 -3.69
CA PHE A 253 18.88 24.39 -4.21
C PHE A 253 18.81 24.52 -5.73
N ARG A 254 19.03 25.74 -6.22
CA ARG A 254 19.09 26.04 -7.66
C ARG A 254 20.55 26.21 -8.11
N ARG A 255 20.78 26.26 -9.41
CA ARG A 255 22.13 26.34 -9.99
C ARG A 255 22.92 27.55 -9.46
N GLU A 256 22.31 28.72 -9.33
CA GLU A 256 22.93 29.91 -8.78
C GLU A 256 23.39 29.73 -7.33
N HIS A 257 22.60 29.00 -6.51
CA HIS A 257 22.99 28.65 -5.15
C HIS A 257 24.22 27.76 -5.15
N GLY A 258 24.26 26.74 -6.03
CA GLY A 258 25.41 25.85 -6.17
C GLY A 258 26.70 26.61 -6.53
N GLN A 259 26.65 27.59 -7.45
CA GLN A 259 27.76 28.40 -7.81
C GLN A 259 28.28 29.26 -6.63
N ALA A 260 27.37 29.92 -5.89
CA ALA A 260 27.71 30.72 -4.72
C ALA A 260 28.33 29.85 -3.60
N LEU A 261 27.80 28.65 -3.36
CA LEU A 261 28.33 27.71 -2.39
C LEU A 261 29.75 27.25 -2.75
N LEU A 262 30.02 26.88 -4.00
CA LEU A 262 31.36 26.50 -4.45
C LEU A 262 32.36 27.66 -4.28
N GLN A 263 32.01 28.88 -4.67
CA GLN A 263 32.87 30.04 -4.51
C GLN A 263 33.25 30.30 -3.05
N ARG A 264 32.27 30.29 -2.13
CA ARG A 264 32.51 30.42 -0.70
C ARG A 264 33.44 29.34 -0.14
N ARG A 265 33.28 28.13 -0.63
CA ARG A 265 34.04 26.96 -0.22
C ARG A 265 35.39 26.80 -0.94
N ARG A 266 35.78 27.78 -1.75
CA ARG A 266 37.03 27.76 -2.55
C ARG A 266 37.09 26.52 -3.46
N ASN A 267 35.97 26.19 -4.12
CA ASN A 267 35.77 25.07 -5.00
C ASN A 267 36.01 23.69 -4.34
N ARG A 268 35.90 23.61 -3.00
CA ARG A 268 35.88 22.28 -2.35
C ARG A 268 34.63 21.52 -2.79
N PRO A 269 34.75 20.23 -3.15
CA PRO A 269 33.63 19.46 -3.65
C PRO A 269 32.48 19.35 -2.64
N MET A 270 31.27 19.30 -3.17
CA MET A 270 30.04 19.10 -2.40
C MET A 270 29.27 17.91 -2.95
N PHE A 271 28.68 17.12 -2.06
CA PHE A 271 27.85 15.98 -2.40
C PHE A 271 26.41 16.22 -1.93
N PHE A 272 25.49 16.26 -2.87
CA PHE A 272 24.06 16.39 -2.60
C PHE A 272 23.38 15.02 -2.74
N ILE A 273 22.65 14.62 -1.71
CA ILE A 273 21.85 13.40 -1.62
C ILE A 273 20.39 13.85 -1.56
N ASP A 274 19.73 13.88 -2.72
CA ASP A 274 18.35 14.35 -2.81
C ASP A 274 17.38 13.15 -2.70
N ILE A 275 16.77 13.00 -1.52
CA ILE A 275 15.82 11.93 -1.21
C ILE A 275 14.37 12.47 -1.28
N ALA A 276 14.20 13.75 -1.60
CA ALA A 276 12.89 14.38 -1.69
C ALA A 276 12.15 14.00 -2.98
N VAL A 277 10.83 13.95 -2.90
CA VAL A 277 9.93 13.91 -4.05
C VAL A 277 8.72 14.79 -3.69
N PRO A 278 8.55 15.92 -4.38
CA PRO A 278 9.38 16.49 -5.45
C PRO A 278 10.83 16.76 -5.03
N ARG A 279 11.74 16.86 -6.02
CA ARG A 279 13.16 17.10 -5.79
C ARG A 279 13.42 18.47 -5.13
N ASP A 280 14.30 18.46 -4.14
CA ASP A 280 14.77 19.69 -3.48
C ASP A 280 15.97 20.33 -4.22
N VAL A 281 16.65 19.57 -5.10
CA VAL A 281 17.84 20.00 -5.84
C VAL A 281 17.53 20.08 -7.34
N ASP A 282 17.77 21.26 -7.93
CA ASP A 282 17.61 21.46 -9.37
C ASP A 282 18.64 20.60 -10.14
N PRO A 283 18.21 19.81 -11.13
CA PRO A 283 19.09 19.01 -11.99
C PRO A 283 20.20 19.84 -12.66
N ALA A 284 20.00 21.14 -12.88
CA ALA A 284 21.02 22.01 -13.44
C ALA A 284 22.28 22.15 -12.56
N MET A 285 22.20 21.77 -11.27
CA MET A 285 23.34 21.70 -10.38
C MET A 285 24.35 20.63 -10.75
N GLU A 286 23.93 19.52 -11.36
CA GLU A 286 24.82 18.45 -11.82
C GLU A 286 25.85 18.92 -12.86
N LYS A 287 25.58 20.03 -13.55
CA LYS A 287 26.46 20.62 -14.55
C LYS A 287 27.58 21.48 -13.94
N LEU A 288 27.60 21.66 -12.62
CA LEU A 288 28.62 22.43 -11.93
C LEU A 288 29.77 21.51 -11.54
N GLU A 289 30.96 21.83 -12.02
CA GLU A 289 32.17 21.11 -11.64
C GLU A 289 32.43 21.24 -10.13
N GLY A 290 32.60 20.12 -9.46
CA GLY A 290 32.74 20.06 -8.00
C GLY A 290 31.43 19.86 -7.23
N ILE A 291 30.28 19.80 -7.89
CA ILE A 291 29.01 19.40 -7.28
C ILE A 291 28.62 18.01 -7.79
N PHE A 292 28.39 17.08 -6.88
CA PHE A 292 27.89 15.74 -7.13
C PHE A 292 26.46 15.67 -6.62
N VAL A 293 25.49 15.45 -7.49
CA VAL A 293 24.08 15.29 -7.12
C VAL A 293 23.66 13.86 -7.43
N TYR A 294 23.07 13.19 -6.45
CA TYR A 294 22.44 11.90 -6.61
C TYR A 294 21.03 11.97 -6.03
N ASN A 295 20.07 11.77 -6.90
CA ASN A 295 18.67 11.72 -6.50
C ASN A 295 18.30 10.31 -6.00
N ILE A 296 17.07 10.15 -5.52
CA ILE A 296 16.59 8.88 -4.98
C ILE A 296 16.65 7.73 -6.01
N ASP A 297 16.39 8.01 -7.30
CA ASP A 297 16.41 6.99 -8.35
C ASP A 297 17.84 6.50 -8.64
N ASP A 298 18.82 7.40 -8.61
CA ASP A 298 20.24 7.07 -8.77
C ASP A 298 20.74 6.17 -7.64
N LEU A 299 20.43 6.56 -6.40
CA LEU A 299 20.82 5.79 -5.22
C LEU A 299 20.21 4.38 -5.24
N GLN A 300 18.98 4.27 -5.72
CA GLN A 300 18.26 3.01 -5.81
C GLN A 300 18.79 2.13 -6.95
N ARG A 301 19.15 2.71 -8.09
CA ARG A 301 19.79 2.00 -9.18
C ARG A 301 21.10 1.35 -8.70
N ILE A 302 21.95 2.10 -8.01
CA ILE A 302 23.20 1.60 -7.44
C ILE A 302 22.94 0.51 -6.40
N ALA A 303 21.95 0.70 -5.51
CA ALA A 303 21.55 -0.31 -4.54
C ALA A 303 21.15 -1.64 -5.21
N ASN A 304 20.50 -1.60 -6.36
CA ASN A 304 20.07 -2.78 -7.09
C ASN A 304 21.22 -3.51 -7.80
N GLU A 305 22.23 -2.80 -8.29
CA GLU A 305 23.41 -3.40 -8.94
C GLU A 305 24.21 -4.29 -7.99
N HIS A 306 24.17 -4.02 -6.69
CA HIS A 306 24.88 -4.78 -5.65
C HIS A 306 24.18 -6.11 -5.23
N HIS A 307 23.15 -6.60 -5.96
CA HIS A 307 22.21 -7.63 -5.46
C HIS A 307 22.18 -8.97 -6.21
N SER A 308 23.31 -9.62 -6.45
CA SER A 308 23.32 -10.98 -7.06
C SER A 308 22.77 -12.11 -6.15
N GLY A 309 22.79 -11.96 -4.82
CA GLY A 309 22.38 -13.01 -3.87
C GLY A 309 20.89 -13.03 -3.47
N ARG A 310 20.04 -12.08 -3.97
CA ARG A 310 18.66 -11.93 -3.51
C ARG A 310 17.59 -12.64 -4.34
N LYS A 311 17.94 -13.19 -5.50
CA LYS A 311 16.94 -13.81 -6.38
C LYS A 311 16.19 -14.97 -5.71
N GLU A 312 16.89 -15.81 -4.96
CA GLU A 312 16.28 -16.97 -4.29
C GLU A 312 15.34 -16.56 -3.14
N GLU A 313 15.77 -15.63 -2.30
CA GLU A 313 14.90 -15.12 -1.21
C GLU A 313 13.70 -14.33 -1.74
N ALA A 314 13.86 -13.58 -2.84
CA ALA A 314 12.77 -12.91 -3.51
C ALA A 314 11.77 -13.92 -4.11
N GLN A 315 12.25 -14.98 -4.78
CA GLN A 315 11.39 -16.05 -5.30
C GLN A 315 10.63 -16.78 -4.20
N ARG A 316 11.29 -17.05 -3.06
CA ARG A 316 10.64 -17.66 -1.90
C ARG A 316 9.54 -16.76 -1.34
N ALA A 317 9.79 -15.47 -1.24
CA ALA A 317 8.81 -14.49 -0.79
C ALA A 317 7.64 -14.32 -1.79
N GLU A 318 7.91 -14.30 -3.11
CA GLU A 318 6.87 -14.31 -4.15
C GLU A 318 5.98 -15.55 -4.02
N SER A 319 6.55 -16.74 -3.86
CA SER A 319 5.78 -17.96 -3.65
C SER A 319 4.93 -17.94 -2.38
N MET A 320 5.35 -17.20 -1.35
CA MET A 320 4.55 -17.00 -0.14
C MET A 320 3.38 -16.05 -0.42
N VAL A 321 3.61 -14.98 -1.17
CA VAL A 321 2.56 -14.05 -1.59
C VAL A 321 1.51 -14.78 -2.43
N ASP A 322 1.92 -15.52 -3.45
CA ASP A 322 1.02 -16.24 -4.34
C ASP A 322 0.09 -17.18 -3.57
N ARG A 323 0.65 -17.99 -2.67
CA ARG A 323 -0.14 -18.89 -1.79
C ARG A 323 -1.12 -18.12 -0.89
N GLU A 324 -0.76 -16.95 -0.42
CA GLU A 324 -1.65 -16.16 0.44
C GLU A 324 -2.76 -15.46 -0.37
N VAL A 325 -2.49 -15.09 -1.63
CA VAL A 325 -3.51 -14.60 -2.56
C VAL A 325 -4.55 -15.67 -2.84
N GLU A 326 -4.10 -16.88 -3.19
CA GLU A 326 -4.99 -18.02 -3.41
C GLU A 326 -5.87 -18.33 -2.17
N ARG A 327 -5.27 -18.37 -0.98
CA ARG A 327 -6.02 -18.57 0.28
C ARG A 327 -7.03 -17.46 0.56
N TYR A 328 -6.66 -16.21 0.26
CA TYR A 328 -7.58 -15.10 0.44
C TYR A 328 -8.77 -15.18 -0.50
N GLN A 329 -8.53 -15.53 -1.77
CA GLN A 329 -9.60 -15.75 -2.76
C GLN A 329 -10.53 -16.89 -2.34
N GLN A 330 -10.00 -18.05 -1.94
CA GLN A 330 -10.80 -19.15 -1.42
C GLN A 330 -11.64 -18.75 -0.20
N SER A 331 -11.06 -17.98 0.72
CA SER A 331 -11.79 -17.45 1.88
C SER A 331 -12.90 -16.48 1.47
N ARG A 332 -12.67 -15.66 0.44
CA ARG A 332 -13.61 -14.71 -0.10
C ARG A 332 -14.80 -15.42 -0.74
N HIS A 333 -14.54 -16.38 -1.63
CA HIS A 333 -15.59 -17.20 -2.24
C HIS A 333 -16.42 -17.95 -1.20
N SER A 334 -15.80 -18.42 -0.11
CA SER A 334 -16.53 -19.06 0.97
C SER A 334 -17.52 -18.13 1.69
N LEU A 335 -17.25 -16.82 1.73
CA LEU A 335 -18.17 -15.83 2.28
C LEU A 335 -19.39 -15.57 1.37
N ASP A 336 -19.23 -15.74 0.05
CA ASP A 336 -20.32 -15.57 -0.90
C ASP A 336 -21.43 -16.62 -0.73
N ALA A 337 -21.12 -17.78 -0.16
CA ALA A 337 -22.09 -18.83 0.18
C ALA A 337 -22.92 -18.53 1.44
N VAL A 338 -22.46 -17.61 2.32
CA VAL A 338 -23.13 -17.37 3.61
C VAL A 338 -24.59 -16.94 3.44
N PRO A 339 -24.95 -15.99 2.54
CA PRO A 339 -26.35 -15.62 2.33
C PRO A 339 -27.20 -16.81 1.88
N ALA A 340 -26.70 -17.65 0.98
CA ALA A 340 -27.41 -18.83 0.51
C ALA A 340 -27.61 -19.86 1.64
N ILE A 341 -26.58 -20.12 2.44
CA ILE A 341 -26.63 -21.01 3.59
C ILE A 341 -27.69 -20.53 4.60
N VAL A 342 -27.69 -19.24 4.93
CA VAL A 342 -28.66 -18.64 5.86
C VAL A 342 -30.08 -18.74 5.29
N ALA A 343 -30.29 -18.41 4.01
CA ALA A 343 -31.58 -18.50 3.35
C ALA A 343 -32.15 -19.93 3.39
N VAL A 344 -31.32 -20.95 3.09
CA VAL A 344 -31.75 -22.35 3.15
C VAL A 344 -32.11 -22.78 4.59
N GLN A 345 -31.30 -22.38 5.57
CA GLN A 345 -31.59 -22.70 6.97
C GLN A 345 -32.90 -22.08 7.45
N LEU A 346 -33.15 -20.79 7.11
CA LEU A 346 -34.40 -20.11 7.47
C LEU A 346 -35.60 -20.74 6.80
N ARG A 347 -35.52 -21.10 5.52
CA ARG A 347 -36.60 -21.74 4.77
C ARG A 347 -36.98 -23.12 5.39
N VAL A 348 -35.99 -23.95 5.64
CA VAL A 348 -36.24 -25.30 6.17
C VAL A 348 -36.78 -25.21 7.61
N GLU A 349 -36.31 -24.27 8.43
CA GLU A 349 -36.87 -24.08 9.77
C GLU A 349 -38.31 -23.52 9.71
N ALA A 350 -38.65 -22.68 8.72
CA ALA A 350 -40.00 -22.23 8.48
C ALA A 350 -40.92 -23.41 8.12
N LEU A 351 -40.49 -24.29 7.22
CA LEU A 351 -41.23 -25.51 6.85
C LEU A 351 -41.46 -26.42 8.07
N ARG A 352 -40.43 -26.65 8.89
CA ARG A 352 -40.56 -27.40 10.13
C ARG A 352 -41.63 -26.82 11.06
N LYS A 353 -41.59 -25.53 11.29
CA LYS A 353 -42.57 -24.83 12.13
C LYS A 353 -43.97 -24.91 11.56
N GLN A 354 -44.12 -24.81 10.26
CA GLN A 354 -45.37 -24.91 9.58
C GLN A 354 -46.00 -26.34 9.74
N GLU A 355 -45.19 -27.40 9.61
CA GLU A 355 -45.65 -28.77 9.79
C GLU A 355 -46.00 -29.07 11.26
N ILE A 356 -45.26 -28.56 12.22
CA ILE A 356 -45.61 -28.66 13.64
C ILE A 356 -46.93 -27.93 13.91
N ALA A 357 -47.13 -26.72 13.37
CA ALA A 357 -48.37 -25.95 13.53
C ALA A 357 -49.57 -26.69 12.87
N ARG A 358 -49.38 -27.27 11.68
CA ARG A 358 -50.42 -28.05 10.98
C ARG A 358 -50.89 -29.26 11.79
N ASN A 359 -49.99 -29.84 12.60
CA ASN A 359 -50.29 -31.00 13.45
C ASN A 359 -50.57 -30.61 14.92
N SER A 360 -50.75 -29.33 15.21
CA SER A 360 -50.87 -28.80 16.57
C SER A 360 -51.93 -29.47 17.43
N ALA A 361 -53.11 -29.75 16.84
CA ALA A 361 -54.20 -30.44 17.55
C ALA A 361 -53.83 -31.88 17.97
N ARG A 362 -53.07 -32.62 17.13
CA ARG A 362 -52.58 -33.96 17.46
C ARG A 362 -51.47 -33.93 18.50
N LEU A 363 -50.58 -32.95 18.37
CA LEU A 363 -49.46 -32.75 19.31
C LEU A 363 -49.94 -32.25 20.67
N ALA A 364 -51.04 -31.54 20.75
CA ALA A 364 -51.65 -31.12 22.01
C ALA A 364 -52.23 -32.29 22.84
N ALA A 365 -52.54 -33.43 22.19
CA ALA A 365 -52.98 -34.64 22.87
C ALA A 365 -51.83 -35.45 23.48
N LEU A 366 -50.59 -35.11 23.20
CA LEU A 366 -49.41 -35.76 23.76
C LEU A 366 -49.04 -35.13 25.12
N ASP A 367 -48.44 -35.93 25.99
CA ASP A 367 -47.83 -35.39 27.19
C ASP A 367 -46.66 -34.48 26.87
N PRO A 368 -46.24 -33.58 27.80
CA PRO A 368 -45.20 -32.60 27.53
C PRO A 368 -43.85 -33.22 27.13
N GLN A 369 -43.52 -34.39 27.64
CA GLN A 369 -42.25 -35.05 27.38
C GLN A 369 -42.26 -35.66 25.93
N ALA A 370 -43.34 -36.31 25.51
CA ALA A 370 -43.51 -36.81 24.15
C ALA A 370 -43.52 -35.68 23.11
N ARG A 371 -44.15 -34.54 23.46
CA ARG A 371 -44.15 -33.36 22.59
C ARG A 371 -42.74 -32.77 22.44
N ALA A 372 -41.98 -32.63 23.51
CA ALA A 372 -40.58 -32.18 23.46
C ALA A 372 -39.71 -33.12 22.62
N ALA A 373 -39.92 -34.45 22.75
CA ALA A 373 -39.21 -35.44 21.95
C ALA A 373 -39.50 -35.33 20.45
N VAL A 374 -40.75 -35.05 20.03
CA VAL A 374 -41.10 -34.78 18.63
C VAL A 374 -40.44 -33.51 18.11
N GLU A 375 -40.41 -32.44 18.90
CA GLU A 375 -39.72 -31.20 18.53
C GLU A 375 -38.22 -31.39 18.35
N GLU A 376 -37.59 -32.13 19.27
CA GLU A 376 -36.16 -32.42 19.20
C GLU A 376 -35.83 -33.33 18.02
N MET A 377 -36.63 -34.41 17.83
CA MET A 377 -36.48 -35.32 16.70
C MET A 377 -36.57 -34.56 15.37
N SER A 378 -37.54 -33.67 15.22
CA SER A 378 -37.71 -32.89 13.98
C SER A 378 -36.54 -31.97 13.70
N ARG A 379 -35.95 -31.30 14.72
CA ARG A 379 -34.74 -30.49 14.60
C ARG A 379 -33.54 -31.36 14.20
N ASN A 380 -33.33 -32.47 14.89
CA ASN A 380 -32.21 -33.39 14.63
C ASN A 380 -32.27 -33.98 13.22
N LEU A 381 -33.48 -34.32 12.75
CA LEU A 381 -33.70 -34.84 11.39
C LEU A 381 -33.27 -33.80 10.35
N ILE A 382 -33.75 -32.54 10.49
CA ILE A 382 -33.41 -31.46 9.59
C ILE A 382 -31.89 -31.16 9.57
N GLN A 383 -31.26 -31.12 10.75
CA GLN A 383 -29.81 -30.91 10.81
C GLN A 383 -29.05 -32.03 10.07
N LYS A 384 -29.44 -33.28 10.22
CA LYS A 384 -28.82 -34.40 9.50
C LYS A 384 -29.05 -34.32 8.01
N MET A 385 -30.26 -33.98 7.56
CA MET A 385 -30.59 -33.83 6.14
C MET A 385 -29.83 -32.66 5.49
N LEU A 386 -29.68 -31.55 6.18
CA LEU A 386 -28.99 -30.37 5.66
C LEU A 386 -27.45 -30.50 5.67
N HIS A 387 -26.87 -31.41 6.42
CA HIS A 387 -25.41 -31.52 6.55
C HIS A 387 -24.71 -31.69 5.20
N GLY A 388 -25.16 -32.61 4.36
CA GLY A 388 -24.60 -32.83 3.02
C GLY A 388 -24.74 -31.64 2.10
N PRO A 389 -25.95 -31.12 1.87
CA PRO A 389 -26.19 -29.91 1.07
C PRO A 389 -25.41 -28.68 1.53
N MET A 390 -25.33 -28.44 2.86
CA MET A 390 -24.53 -27.31 3.41
C MET A 390 -23.04 -27.49 3.15
N THR A 391 -22.53 -28.72 3.22
CA THR A 391 -21.16 -29.05 2.89
C THR A 391 -20.87 -28.82 1.40
N ALA A 392 -21.80 -29.24 0.53
CA ALA A 392 -21.68 -29.01 -0.92
C ALA A 392 -21.67 -27.55 -1.28
N LEU A 393 -22.57 -26.72 -0.69
CA LEU A 393 -22.57 -25.27 -0.88
C LEU A 393 -21.25 -24.62 -0.45
N LYS A 394 -20.71 -25.01 0.71
CA LYS A 394 -19.42 -24.52 1.20
C LYS A 394 -18.26 -24.92 0.30
N ASN A 395 -18.25 -26.14 -0.23
CA ASN A 395 -17.22 -26.63 -1.14
C ASN A 395 -17.30 -25.91 -2.50
N ALA A 396 -18.48 -25.78 -3.11
CA ALA A 396 -18.67 -25.05 -4.35
C ALA A 396 -18.24 -23.61 -4.23
N ALA A 397 -18.59 -22.95 -3.11
CA ALA A 397 -18.11 -21.59 -2.82
C ALA A 397 -16.59 -21.54 -2.69
N ARG A 398 -15.98 -22.41 -1.90
CA ARG A 398 -14.53 -22.43 -1.71
C ARG A 398 -13.78 -22.63 -3.02
N ASP A 399 -14.32 -23.47 -3.89
CA ASP A 399 -13.71 -23.84 -5.17
C ASP A 399 -14.03 -22.80 -6.28
N GLY A 400 -14.86 -21.76 -5.96
CA GLY A 400 -15.26 -20.71 -6.90
C GLY A 400 -16.21 -21.17 -8.01
N ASP A 401 -16.89 -22.30 -7.80
CA ASP A 401 -17.83 -22.87 -8.77
C ASP A 401 -19.19 -22.17 -8.65
N VAL A 402 -19.32 -21.05 -9.40
CA VAL A 402 -20.52 -20.21 -9.43
C VAL A 402 -21.75 -20.99 -9.94
N GLU A 403 -21.55 -21.88 -10.92
CA GLU A 403 -22.65 -22.65 -11.48
C GLU A 403 -23.16 -23.72 -10.49
N ALA A 404 -22.27 -24.46 -9.84
CA ALA A 404 -22.65 -25.36 -8.77
C ALA A 404 -23.35 -24.62 -7.61
N LEU A 405 -22.89 -23.42 -7.24
CA LEU A 405 -23.58 -22.60 -6.23
C LEU A 405 -25.01 -22.24 -6.67
N ARG A 406 -25.17 -21.80 -7.91
CA ARG A 406 -26.47 -21.41 -8.47
C ARG A 406 -27.44 -22.63 -8.47
N VAL A 407 -26.98 -23.73 -8.98
CA VAL A 407 -27.80 -24.98 -9.05
C VAL A 407 -28.19 -25.47 -7.66
N LEU A 408 -27.23 -25.53 -6.73
CA LEU A 408 -27.50 -25.97 -5.36
C LEU A 408 -28.45 -25.01 -4.63
N ARG A 409 -28.29 -23.72 -4.84
CA ARG A 409 -29.17 -22.70 -4.27
C ARG A 409 -30.60 -22.83 -4.81
N ALA A 410 -30.75 -22.91 -6.13
CA ALA A 410 -32.05 -23.09 -6.78
C ALA A 410 -32.76 -24.38 -6.28
N ALA A 411 -32.06 -25.52 -6.25
CA ALA A 411 -32.59 -26.77 -5.76
C ALA A 411 -33.03 -26.75 -4.28
N LEU A 412 -32.28 -26.04 -3.42
CA LEU A 412 -32.57 -26.00 -1.98
C LEU A 412 -33.60 -24.92 -1.59
N LEU A 413 -33.72 -23.87 -2.39
CA LEU A 413 -34.68 -22.77 -2.16
C LEU A 413 -35.96 -22.92 -2.99
N ASN A 414 -36.06 -23.96 -3.89
CA ASN A 414 -37.15 -24.06 -4.86
C ASN A 414 -37.36 -22.76 -5.63
N GLU A 415 -36.27 -22.07 -5.98
CA GLU A 415 -36.31 -20.96 -6.90
C GLU A 415 -36.46 -21.58 -8.29
N ASP A 416 -37.70 -21.74 -8.76
CA ASP A 416 -37.97 -22.17 -10.13
C ASP A 416 -37.39 -21.19 -11.13
N ASP A 417 -36.83 -21.71 -12.21
CA ASP A 417 -36.19 -21.02 -13.35
C ASP A 417 -37.17 -20.12 -14.17
N HIS A 418 -38.09 -19.41 -13.53
CA HIS A 418 -39.05 -18.53 -14.19
C HIS A 418 -38.53 -17.13 -14.50
N ALA A 419 -37.21 -16.89 -14.45
CA ALA A 419 -36.64 -15.57 -14.73
C ALA A 419 -36.26 -15.34 -16.20
N ASP A 420 -36.40 -16.29 -17.10
CA ASP A 420 -35.97 -16.16 -18.51
C ASP A 420 -37.11 -16.04 -19.54
N GLU A 421 -38.40 -16.03 -19.14
CA GLU A 421 -39.53 -15.88 -20.11
C GLU A 421 -40.10 -14.45 -20.22
N GLU A 422 -39.69 -13.45 -19.44
CA GLU A 422 -40.22 -12.08 -19.55
C GLU A 422 -39.34 -11.09 -20.38
N LYS A 423 -38.47 -11.58 -21.25
CA LYS A 423 -37.71 -10.72 -22.17
C LYS A 423 -37.88 -11.07 -23.65
N LEU A 424 -39.01 -11.64 -24.03
CA LEU A 424 -39.41 -11.82 -25.45
C LEU A 424 -40.92 -11.49 -25.59
N ASP A 425 -41.24 -10.20 -25.44
CA ASP A 425 -42.40 -9.55 -26.09
C ASP A 425 -42.09 -8.06 -26.24
#